data_63a6b0b763935cc4f53ee6614f81213a
#
_entry.id   63a6b0b763935cc4f53ee6614f81213a
#
_cell.length_a   1.000
_cell.length_b   1.000
_cell.length_c   1.000
_cell.angle_alpha   90.00
_cell.angle_beta   90.00
_cell.angle_gamma   90.00
#
_symmetry.space_group_name_H-M   'P 1'
#
loop_
_entity.id
_entity.type
_entity.pdbx_description
1 polymer ?
#
loop_
_entity_poly.entity_id
_entity_poly.type
_entity_poly.pdbx_seq_one_letter_code
_entity_poly.pdbx_strand_id
1 'polypeptide(L)'
;MIGSKSGPLGAAFTNALTNNKDGFTTLLAVVAPNLPAKPDTILYNKVTIKGAKQAVQMFGPAQAAVARAVVDSVSSGVIPRDKADDYCITVGVFIHWDAKDDKKIFDYNYRATKESIERALKKLPSVDTVISGERTAKHPFAGGADSK
;
A
#
# COMPACT_ATOMS: atom_id res chain seq x y z
N MET A 1 -0.64 -5.95 1.10
CA MET A 1 -0.40 -7.33 1.58
C MET A 1 1.08 -7.47 1.94
N ILE A 2 1.39 -8.22 2.97
CA ILE A 2 2.75 -8.57 3.39
C ILE A 2 2.81 -10.07 3.67
N GLY A 3 3.89 -10.75 3.27
CA GLY A 3 4.08 -12.18 3.49
C GLY A 3 5.37 -12.72 2.92
N SER A 4 5.57 -14.03 3.04
CA SER A 4 6.78 -14.72 2.57
C SER A 4 6.93 -14.69 1.05
N LYS A 5 8.15 -14.48 0.57
CA LYS A 5 8.53 -14.59 -0.85
C LYS A 5 8.33 -16.01 -1.40
N SER A 6 8.48 -17.02 -0.56
CA SER A 6 8.28 -18.43 -0.96
C SER A 6 6.81 -18.85 -1.00
N GLY A 7 5.89 -17.97 -0.58
CA GLY A 7 4.45 -18.23 -0.54
C GLY A 7 3.70 -17.68 -1.76
N PRO A 8 2.37 -17.80 -1.75
CA PRO A 8 1.53 -17.28 -2.85
C PRO A 8 1.71 -15.79 -3.14
N LEU A 9 2.06 -15.00 -2.12
CA LEU A 9 2.32 -13.58 -2.30
C LEU A 9 3.59 -13.33 -3.10
N GLY A 10 4.63 -14.14 -2.93
CA GLY A 10 5.86 -14.06 -3.73
C GLY A 10 5.62 -14.32 -5.21
N ALA A 11 4.79 -15.30 -5.54
CA ALA A 11 4.37 -15.54 -6.93
C ALA A 11 3.58 -14.34 -7.49
N ALA A 12 2.63 -13.81 -6.72
CA ALA A 12 1.88 -12.62 -7.11
C ALA A 12 2.76 -11.39 -7.28
N PHE A 13 3.76 -11.21 -6.42
CA PHE A 13 4.76 -10.14 -6.50
C PHE A 13 5.57 -10.23 -7.81
N THR A 14 6.09 -11.40 -8.14
CA THR A 14 6.85 -11.63 -9.37
C THR A 14 5.99 -11.37 -10.60
N ASN A 15 4.77 -11.90 -10.62
CA ASN A 15 3.85 -11.67 -11.73
C ASN A 15 3.49 -10.19 -11.90
N ALA A 16 3.26 -9.46 -10.80
CA ALA A 16 2.95 -8.04 -10.86
C ALA A 16 4.13 -7.21 -11.37
N LEU A 17 5.36 -7.59 -11.01
CA LEU A 17 6.58 -6.89 -11.44
C LEU A 17 6.86 -7.09 -12.94
N THR A 18 6.54 -8.27 -13.48
CA THR A 18 6.83 -8.62 -14.88
C THR A 18 5.71 -8.28 -15.85
N ASN A 19 4.50 -8.02 -15.38
CA ASN A 19 3.35 -7.68 -16.20
C ASN A 19 3.12 -6.18 -16.25
N ASN A 20 3.27 -5.59 -17.42
CA ASN A 20 2.91 -4.21 -17.71
C ASN A 20 1.57 -4.14 -18.44
N LYS A 21 0.74 -3.19 -18.03
CA LYS A 21 -0.53 -2.87 -18.68
C LYS A 21 -0.65 -1.36 -18.82
N ASP A 22 -1.08 -0.88 -19.97
CA ASP A 22 -1.27 0.55 -20.22
C ASP A 22 -2.10 1.22 -19.12
N GLY A 23 -1.57 2.31 -18.59
CA GLY A 23 -2.19 3.05 -17.48
C GLY A 23 -2.07 2.39 -16.10
N PHE A 24 -1.42 1.20 -16.00
CA PHE A 24 -1.20 0.48 -14.75
C PHE A 24 0.24 -0.02 -14.68
N THR A 25 1.09 0.77 -14.06
CA THR A 25 2.51 0.46 -13.90
C THR A 25 2.82 0.04 -12.48
N THR A 26 3.55 -1.05 -12.34
CA THR A 26 4.09 -1.50 -11.06
C THR A 26 5.49 -0.94 -10.87
N LEU A 27 5.77 -0.45 -9.67
CA LEU A 27 7.07 0.11 -9.30
C LEU A 27 7.65 -0.58 -8.09
N LEU A 28 8.95 -0.78 -8.10
CA LEU A 28 9.70 -1.07 -6.88
C LEU A 28 9.77 0.19 -6.00
N ALA A 29 9.47 0.02 -4.72
CA ALA A 29 9.67 1.08 -3.74
C ALA A 29 11.16 1.19 -3.41
N VAL A 30 11.73 2.37 -3.64
CA VAL A 30 13.14 2.67 -3.34
C VAL A 30 13.25 3.84 -2.39
N VAL A 31 14.17 3.76 -1.46
CA VAL A 31 14.49 4.86 -0.52
C VAL A 31 15.32 5.92 -1.23
N ALA A 32 16.21 5.45 -2.09
CA ALA A 32 17.09 6.28 -2.93
C ALA A 32 17.51 5.46 -4.16
N PRO A 33 18.13 6.07 -5.16
CA PRO A 33 18.74 5.33 -6.25
C PRO A 33 19.66 4.22 -5.73
N ASN A 34 19.51 3.00 -6.26
CA ASN A 34 20.25 1.80 -5.84
C ASN A 34 20.04 1.37 -4.37
N LEU A 35 19.01 1.88 -3.71
CA LEU A 35 18.66 1.52 -2.33
C LEU A 35 17.17 1.14 -2.25
N PRO A 36 16.80 -0.10 -2.65
CA PRO A 36 15.44 -0.57 -2.55
C PRO A 36 15.00 -0.70 -1.09
N ALA A 37 13.70 -0.54 -0.84
CA ALA A 37 13.12 -0.80 0.47
C ALA A 37 13.23 -2.30 0.81
N LYS A 38 13.42 -2.60 2.09
CA LYS A 38 13.38 -3.95 2.64
C LYS A 38 12.29 -4.03 3.73
N PRO A 39 11.36 -5.02 3.65
CA PRO A 39 11.17 -6.05 2.61
C PRO A 39 10.99 -5.48 1.20
N ASP A 40 11.33 -6.32 0.18
CA ASP A 40 11.10 -5.91 -1.20
C ASP A 40 9.64 -5.53 -1.39
N THR A 41 9.42 -4.34 -1.88
CA THR A 41 8.08 -3.74 -1.95
C THR A 41 7.78 -3.25 -3.34
N ILE A 42 6.61 -3.62 -3.86
CA ILE A 42 6.05 -3.02 -5.07
C ILE A 42 4.82 -2.20 -4.73
N LEU A 43 4.65 -1.11 -5.44
CA LEU A 43 3.40 -0.36 -5.47
C LEU A 43 2.83 -0.36 -6.88
N TYR A 44 1.51 -0.39 -6.96
CA TYR A 44 0.75 -0.32 -8.21
C TYR A 44 -0.43 0.62 -8.04
N ASN A 45 -0.76 1.34 -9.10
CA ASN A 45 -1.90 2.25 -9.07
C ASN A 45 -3.23 1.48 -9.14
N LYS A 46 -4.20 1.95 -8.36
CA LYS A 46 -5.58 1.44 -8.35
C LYS A 46 -6.54 2.30 -9.16
N VAL A 47 -6.01 3.27 -9.88
CA VAL A 47 -6.73 4.14 -10.82
C VAL A 47 -5.88 4.30 -12.07
N THR A 48 -6.51 4.34 -13.23
CA THR A 48 -5.79 4.57 -14.49
C THR A 48 -5.08 5.92 -14.46
N ILE A 49 -3.78 5.92 -14.73
CA ILE A 49 -2.99 7.14 -14.88
C ILE A 49 -3.39 7.80 -16.21
N LYS A 50 -3.93 9.01 -16.14
CA LYS A 50 -4.46 9.73 -17.30
C LYS A 50 -3.57 10.87 -17.79
N GLY A 51 -2.49 11.19 -17.08
CA GLY A 51 -1.63 12.30 -17.46
C GLY A 51 -0.30 12.32 -16.72
N ALA A 52 0.64 13.07 -17.26
CA ALA A 52 2.01 13.16 -16.76
C ALA A 52 2.08 13.60 -15.28
N LYS A 53 1.23 14.54 -14.87
CA LYS A 53 1.19 14.99 -13.46
C LYS A 53 0.85 13.86 -12.49
N GLN A 54 -0.18 13.08 -12.81
CA GLN A 54 -0.58 11.95 -11.97
C GLN A 54 0.50 10.86 -11.94
N ALA A 55 1.20 10.65 -13.07
CA ALA A 55 2.36 9.75 -13.12
C ALA A 55 3.48 10.23 -12.19
N VAL A 56 3.84 11.52 -12.25
CA VAL A 56 4.85 12.10 -11.36
C VAL A 56 4.46 11.95 -9.88
N GLN A 57 3.20 12.15 -9.53
CA GLN A 57 2.72 11.98 -8.17
C GLN A 57 2.79 10.53 -7.68
N MET A 58 2.56 9.56 -8.57
CA MET A 58 2.71 8.13 -8.27
C MET A 58 4.18 7.75 -8.11
N PHE A 59 5.04 8.18 -9.01
CA PHE A 59 6.47 7.84 -9.05
C PHE A 59 7.31 8.63 -8.03
N GLY A 60 6.85 9.79 -7.64
CA GLY A 60 7.50 10.68 -6.68
C GLY A 60 6.96 10.50 -5.26
N PRO A 61 6.08 11.40 -4.79
CA PRO A 61 5.69 11.46 -3.40
C PRO A 61 5.01 10.17 -2.89
N ALA A 62 4.20 9.49 -3.69
CA ALA A 62 3.55 8.26 -3.24
C ALA A 62 4.56 7.11 -3.08
N GLN A 63 5.46 6.92 -4.05
CA GLN A 63 6.51 5.92 -3.99
C GLN A 63 7.46 6.17 -2.80
N ALA A 64 7.91 7.41 -2.62
CA ALA A 64 8.78 7.79 -1.52
C ALA A 64 8.11 7.54 -0.14
N ALA A 65 6.82 7.83 -0.03
CA ALA A 65 6.03 7.60 1.16
C ALA A 65 5.93 6.10 1.51
N VAL A 66 5.64 5.26 0.51
CA VAL A 66 5.59 3.80 0.68
C VAL A 66 6.94 3.25 1.11
N ALA A 67 8.02 3.61 0.42
CA ALA A 67 9.36 3.17 0.75
C ALA A 67 9.75 3.57 2.19
N ARG A 68 9.48 4.82 2.58
CA ARG A 68 9.74 5.31 3.92
C ARG A 68 8.94 4.57 4.98
N ALA A 69 7.64 4.35 4.76
CA ALA A 69 6.78 3.63 5.68
C ALA A 69 7.26 2.19 5.93
N VAL A 70 7.74 1.50 4.89
CA VAL A 70 8.29 0.15 5.00
C VAL A 70 9.55 0.15 5.86
N VAL A 71 10.51 1.02 5.56
CA VAL A 71 11.78 1.10 6.30
C VAL A 71 11.54 1.48 7.77
N ASP A 72 10.66 2.46 8.02
CA ASP A 72 10.31 2.86 9.39
C ASP A 72 9.56 1.75 10.15
N SER A 73 8.82 0.88 9.45
CA SER A 73 8.17 -0.28 10.07
C SER A 73 9.17 -1.36 10.48
N VAL A 74 10.26 -1.53 9.74
CA VAL A 74 11.37 -2.41 10.15
C VAL A 74 12.16 -1.77 11.30
N SER A 75 12.48 -0.49 11.17
CA SER A 75 13.24 0.24 12.19
C SER A 75 12.54 0.27 13.55
N SER A 76 11.21 0.39 13.55
CA SER A 76 10.38 0.36 14.78
C SER A 76 10.05 -1.05 15.28
N GLY A 77 10.49 -2.10 14.60
CA GLY A 77 10.25 -3.49 15.00
C GLY A 77 8.84 -4.02 14.67
N VAL A 78 8.00 -3.24 13.99
CA VAL A 78 6.69 -3.71 13.50
C VAL A 78 6.88 -4.86 12.50
N ILE A 79 7.81 -4.71 11.57
CA ILE A 79 8.30 -5.82 10.75
C ILE A 79 9.55 -6.37 11.42
N PRO A 80 9.60 -7.65 11.79
CA PRO A 80 10.81 -8.25 12.36
C PRO A 80 11.99 -8.12 11.40
N ARG A 81 13.13 -7.65 11.90
CA ARG A 81 14.30 -7.37 11.07
C ARG A 81 14.85 -8.63 10.37
N ASP A 82 14.80 -9.75 11.07
CA ASP A 82 15.20 -11.07 10.55
C ASP A 82 14.26 -11.59 9.44
N LYS A 83 13.07 -11.01 9.30
CA LYS A 83 12.11 -11.34 8.24
C LYS A 83 12.15 -10.39 7.04
N ALA A 84 12.93 -9.32 7.13
CA ALA A 84 12.95 -8.29 6.08
C ALA A 84 13.45 -8.81 4.71
N ASP A 85 14.30 -9.83 4.70
CA ASP A 85 14.77 -10.47 3.47
C ASP A 85 13.84 -11.58 2.97
N ASP A 86 13.08 -12.21 3.87
CA ASP A 86 12.16 -13.31 3.54
C ASP A 86 10.80 -12.85 3.07
N TYR A 87 10.40 -11.63 3.44
CA TYR A 87 9.08 -11.07 3.12
C TYR A 87 9.12 -10.24 1.84
N CYS A 88 7.95 -10.11 1.24
CA CYS A 88 7.66 -9.10 0.23
C CYS A 88 6.35 -8.37 0.56
N ILE A 89 6.20 -7.17 0.04
CA ILE A 89 5.03 -6.31 0.26
C ILE A 89 4.46 -5.86 -1.07
N THR A 90 3.15 -5.91 -1.20
CA THR A 90 2.43 -5.31 -2.32
C THR A 90 1.49 -4.22 -1.80
N VAL A 91 1.58 -3.03 -2.37
CA VAL A 91 0.80 -1.86 -1.96
C VAL A 91 -0.02 -1.33 -3.13
N GLY A 92 -1.34 -1.34 -3.00
CA GLY A 92 -2.22 -0.66 -3.94
C GLY A 92 -2.35 0.82 -3.54
N VAL A 93 -2.04 1.73 -4.46
CA VAL A 93 -2.09 3.17 -4.25
C VAL A 93 -3.17 3.79 -5.13
N PHE A 94 -3.97 4.66 -4.55
CA PHE A 94 -4.94 5.46 -5.28
C PHE A 94 -4.56 6.94 -5.14
N ILE A 95 -4.32 7.60 -6.28
CA ILE A 95 -4.11 9.04 -6.34
C ILE A 95 -5.19 9.63 -7.23
N HIS A 96 -6.03 10.49 -6.64
CA HIS A 96 -7.07 11.17 -7.38
C HIS A 96 -6.45 12.08 -8.45
N TRP A 97 -7.03 12.12 -9.64
CA TRP A 97 -6.51 12.92 -10.76
C TRP A 97 -6.49 14.43 -10.50
N ASP A 98 -7.34 14.92 -9.58
CA ASP A 98 -7.35 16.31 -9.13
C ASP A 98 -6.42 16.60 -7.95
N ALA A 99 -5.67 15.62 -7.47
CA ALA A 99 -4.71 15.83 -6.39
C ALA A 99 -3.63 16.83 -6.83
N LYS A 100 -3.33 17.81 -5.96
CA LYS A 100 -2.42 18.93 -6.29
C LYS A 100 -1.29 19.12 -5.28
N ASP A 101 -1.42 18.52 -4.11
CA ASP A 101 -0.53 18.74 -2.97
C ASP A 101 0.34 17.49 -2.75
N ASP A 102 1.57 17.55 -3.24
CA ASP A 102 2.52 16.43 -3.15
C ASP A 102 2.88 16.09 -1.71
N LYS A 103 2.91 17.09 -0.82
CA LYS A 103 3.15 16.86 0.61
C LYS A 103 2.01 16.05 1.24
N LYS A 104 0.76 16.39 0.94
CA LYS A 104 -0.39 15.60 1.41
C LYS A 104 -0.40 14.20 0.81
N ILE A 105 -0.03 14.04 -0.47
CA ILE A 105 0.11 12.73 -1.09
C ILE A 105 1.13 11.89 -0.31
N PHE A 106 2.30 12.45 -0.01
CA PHE A 106 3.30 11.78 0.81
C PHE A 106 2.76 11.43 2.19
N ASP A 107 2.26 12.41 2.95
CA ASP A 107 1.84 12.23 4.34
C ASP A 107 0.71 11.19 4.49
N TYR A 108 -0.27 11.20 3.57
CA TYR A 108 -1.38 10.26 3.62
C TYR A 108 -0.96 8.84 3.22
N ASN A 109 -0.16 8.70 2.17
CA ASN A 109 0.33 7.38 1.75
C ASN A 109 1.30 6.79 2.78
N TYR A 110 2.14 7.61 3.41
CA TYR A 110 3.02 7.17 4.49
C TYR A 110 2.22 6.60 5.68
N ARG A 111 1.27 7.37 6.20
CA ARG A 111 0.46 6.95 7.35
C ARG A 111 -0.39 5.72 7.02
N ALA A 112 -1.08 5.73 5.90
CA ALA A 112 -1.92 4.62 5.47
C ALA A 112 -1.11 3.33 5.26
N THR A 113 0.07 3.41 4.65
CA THR A 113 0.95 2.25 4.44
C THR A 113 1.45 1.71 5.78
N LYS A 114 1.92 2.58 6.66
CA LYS A 114 2.44 2.18 7.99
C LYS A 114 1.36 1.49 8.83
N GLU A 115 0.18 2.09 8.91
CA GLU A 115 -0.97 1.50 9.61
C GLU A 115 -1.38 0.17 8.98
N SER A 116 -1.44 0.08 7.65
CA SER A 116 -1.82 -1.14 6.95
C SER A 116 -0.83 -2.29 7.21
N ILE A 117 0.46 -2.01 7.27
CA ILE A 117 1.49 -3.01 7.62
C ILE A 117 1.28 -3.51 9.03
N GLU A 118 1.12 -2.61 9.98
CA GLU A 118 0.89 -2.96 11.38
C GLU A 118 -0.37 -3.81 11.56
N ARG A 119 -1.48 -3.38 10.97
CA ARG A 119 -2.76 -4.12 11.03
C ARG A 119 -2.66 -5.49 10.38
N ALA A 120 -1.98 -5.59 9.23
CA ALA A 120 -1.79 -6.87 8.53
C ALA A 120 -1.01 -7.88 9.38
N LEU A 121 0.07 -7.46 10.02
CA LEU A 121 0.89 -8.31 10.87
C LEU A 121 0.17 -8.70 12.18
N LYS A 122 -0.63 -7.80 12.73
CA LYS A 122 -1.47 -8.05 13.90
C LYS A 122 -2.79 -8.76 13.56
N LYS A 123 -3.06 -9.04 12.29
CA LYS A 123 -4.32 -9.65 11.80
C LYS A 123 -5.56 -8.85 12.24
N LEU A 124 -5.50 -7.52 12.17
CA LEU A 124 -6.58 -6.63 12.58
C LEU A 124 -7.40 -6.14 11.37
N PRO A 125 -8.73 -5.93 11.56
CA PRO A 125 -9.51 -6.31 12.71
C PRO A 125 -9.64 -7.84 12.85
N SER A 126 -9.88 -8.34 14.06
CA SER A 126 -10.20 -9.76 14.25
C SER A 126 -11.57 -10.08 13.65
N VAL A 127 -11.80 -11.35 13.32
CA VAL A 127 -13.11 -11.81 12.82
C VAL A 127 -14.22 -11.47 13.82
N ASP A 128 -13.98 -11.70 15.10
CA ASP A 128 -14.96 -11.41 16.16
C ASP A 128 -15.29 -9.92 16.26
N THR A 129 -14.29 -9.06 16.07
CA THR A 129 -14.51 -7.59 16.00
C THR A 129 -15.40 -7.21 14.83
N VAL A 130 -15.22 -7.83 13.67
CA VAL A 130 -16.03 -7.57 12.48
C VAL A 130 -17.47 -8.04 12.71
N ILE A 131 -17.65 -9.27 13.22
CA ILE A 131 -18.98 -9.85 13.46
C ILE A 131 -19.73 -9.05 14.52
N SER A 132 -19.10 -8.73 15.65
CA SER A 132 -19.74 -7.96 16.72
C SER A 132 -20.09 -6.52 16.32
N GLY A 133 -19.29 -5.94 15.44
CA GLY A 133 -19.49 -4.58 14.93
C GLY A 133 -20.53 -4.47 13.80
N GLU A 134 -20.89 -5.57 13.14
CA GLU A 134 -21.71 -5.55 11.92
C GLU A 134 -23.01 -4.76 12.08
N ARG A 135 -23.75 -5.00 13.18
CA ARG A 135 -25.06 -4.38 13.40
C ARG A 135 -25.00 -2.91 13.82
N THR A 136 -23.88 -2.47 14.35
CA THR A 136 -23.67 -1.10 14.87
C THR A 136 -22.83 -0.24 13.94
N ALA A 137 -22.08 -0.85 13.03
CA ALA A 137 -21.27 -0.14 12.07
C ALA A 137 -22.12 0.61 11.06
N LYS A 138 -21.80 1.90 10.87
CA LYS A 138 -22.44 2.73 9.86
C LYS A 138 -21.50 2.91 8.69
N HIS A 139 -21.86 2.33 7.55
CA HIS A 139 -21.12 2.58 6.32
C HIS A 139 -21.38 4.03 5.85
N PRO A 140 -20.36 4.79 5.40
CA PRO A 140 -20.54 6.18 4.95
C PRO A 140 -21.60 6.37 3.86
N PHE A 141 -21.85 5.34 3.07
CA PHE A 141 -22.85 5.32 2.00
C PHE A 141 -24.14 4.55 2.35
N ALA A 142 -24.31 4.11 3.61
CA ALA A 142 -25.50 3.35 4.00
C ALA A 142 -26.76 4.22 4.14
N GLY A 143 -26.64 5.54 4.17
CA GLY A 143 -27.76 6.48 4.30
C GLY A 143 -28.56 6.75 3.00
N GLY A 144 -28.25 6.10 1.89
CA GLY A 144 -28.93 6.32 0.60
C GLY A 144 -30.01 5.29 0.21
N ALA A 145 -30.16 4.22 0.99
CA ALA A 145 -31.10 3.14 0.64
C ALA A 145 -32.47 3.23 1.34
N ASP A 146 -32.60 4.02 2.43
CA ASP A 146 -33.82 4.11 3.23
C ASP A 146 -34.64 5.42 3.03
N SER A 147 -34.36 6.16 1.96
CA SER A 147 -35.18 7.32 1.58
C SER A 147 -35.93 7.03 0.26
N LYS A 148 -36.86 6.09 0.30
CA LYS A 148 -38.01 6.03 -0.61
C LYS A 148 -39.24 5.55 0.14
#